data_1759ace90631b1baebc40041ef2e493d
#
_entry.id   1759ace90631b1baebc40041ef2e493d
#
_cell.length_a   1.000
_cell.length_b   1.000
_cell.length_c   1.000
_cell.angle_alpha   90.00
_cell.angle_beta   90.00
_cell.angle_gamma   90.00
#
_symmetry.space_group_name_H-M   'P 1'
#
loop_
_entity.id
_entity.type
_entity.pdbx_description
1 polymer ?
#
loop_
_entity_poly.entity_id
_entity_poly.type
_entity_poly.pdbx_seq_one_letter_code
_entity_poly.pdbx_strand_id
1 'polypeptide(L)'
;AMVGSPDFIADMKEVKGKTDAGIVAPMAAGAIAGLEEDQVGIEQYRQMYKVRLDTLIGILSDCGMRLAAQPRAGFYTLWEAPTRAFGQSLASSEDFNFAMIDKTGVVGVHFPGCIRYAVCADIAAMEDGLRKAFQVADVAYE
;
A
#
# COMPACT_ATOMS: atom_id res chain seq x y z
N ALA A 1 7.90 14.83 -9.88
CA ALA A 1 8.87 15.89 -9.54
C ALA A 1 10.05 15.27 -8.81
N MET A 2 11.23 15.88 -8.93
CA MET A 2 12.44 15.43 -8.24
C MET A 2 13.06 16.62 -7.51
N VAL A 3 13.44 16.41 -6.27
CA VAL A 3 14.04 17.42 -5.41
C VAL A 3 15.33 16.87 -4.82
N GLY A 4 16.39 17.64 -4.79
CA GLY A 4 17.70 17.20 -4.30
C GLY A 4 18.74 18.32 -4.31
N SER A 5 20.02 17.97 -4.12
CA SER A 5 21.11 18.94 -4.24
C SER A 5 21.18 19.52 -5.67
N PRO A 6 21.66 20.76 -5.83
CA PRO A 6 21.78 21.39 -7.16
C PRO A 6 22.55 20.54 -8.17
N ASP A 7 23.67 19.95 -7.78
CA ASP A 7 24.51 19.11 -8.66
C ASP A 7 23.76 17.85 -9.10
N PHE A 8 23.09 17.13 -8.16
CA PHE A 8 22.27 15.97 -8.49
C PHE A 8 21.14 16.32 -9.46
N ILE A 9 20.45 17.45 -9.23
CA ILE A 9 19.37 17.88 -10.12
C ILE A 9 19.91 18.28 -11.50
N ALA A 10 21.10 18.88 -11.59
CA ALA A 10 21.75 19.21 -12.86
C ALA A 10 22.07 17.95 -13.68
N ASP A 11 22.67 16.93 -13.05
CA ASP A 11 22.98 15.64 -13.69
C ASP A 11 21.71 14.92 -14.17
N MET A 12 20.69 14.87 -13.31
CA MET A 12 19.40 14.27 -13.66
C MET A 12 18.70 15.01 -14.81
N LYS A 13 18.83 16.33 -14.88
CA LYS A 13 18.28 17.15 -15.95
C LYS A 13 18.98 16.88 -17.29
N GLU A 14 20.29 16.69 -17.26
CA GLU A 14 21.06 16.32 -18.45
C GLU A 14 20.67 14.94 -18.99
N VAL A 15 20.59 13.93 -18.11
CA VAL A 15 20.18 12.57 -18.49
C VAL A 15 18.74 12.59 -19.03
N LYS A 16 17.82 13.24 -18.33
CA LYS A 16 16.42 13.31 -18.73
C LYS A 16 16.23 14.01 -20.08
N GLY A 17 17.00 15.08 -20.34
CA GLY A 17 16.96 15.78 -21.61
C GLY A 17 17.41 14.94 -22.82
N LYS A 18 18.12 13.82 -22.57
CA LYS A 18 18.57 12.87 -23.62
C LYS A 18 17.69 11.63 -23.73
N THR A 19 16.86 11.35 -22.72
CA THR A 19 16.08 10.10 -22.63
C THR A 19 14.61 10.26 -22.90
N ASP A 20 14.03 11.43 -22.61
CA ASP A 20 12.60 11.68 -22.84
C ASP A 20 12.32 13.11 -23.33
N ALA A 21 11.16 13.29 -23.96
CA ALA A 21 10.71 14.58 -24.50
C ALA A 21 10.13 15.54 -23.44
N GLY A 22 10.17 15.15 -22.16
CA GLY A 22 9.59 15.93 -21.07
C GLY A 22 8.12 15.61 -20.79
N ILE A 23 7.54 16.38 -19.88
CA ILE A 23 6.13 16.23 -19.49
C ILE A 23 5.22 17.01 -20.44
N VAL A 24 4.07 16.43 -20.76
CA VAL A 24 3.02 17.11 -21.55
C VAL A 24 2.50 18.33 -20.79
N ALA A 25 2.42 19.49 -21.45
CA ALA A 25 2.10 20.76 -20.81
C ALA A 25 0.80 20.77 -19.96
N PRO A 26 -0.33 20.18 -20.39
CA PRO A 26 -1.54 20.08 -19.55
C PRO A 26 -1.30 19.30 -18.25
N MET A 27 -0.48 18.26 -18.28
CA MET A 27 -0.14 17.49 -17.07
C MET A 27 0.73 18.27 -16.11
N ALA A 28 1.67 19.07 -16.65
CA ALA A 28 2.49 19.98 -15.85
C ALA A 28 1.63 21.07 -15.19
N ALA A 29 0.71 21.67 -15.93
CA ALA A 29 -0.22 22.67 -15.41
C ALA A 29 -1.13 22.09 -14.30
N GLY A 30 -1.66 20.89 -14.50
CA GLY A 30 -2.44 20.20 -13.47
C GLY A 30 -1.65 19.88 -12.20
N ALA A 31 -0.38 19.47 -12.34
CA ALA A 31 0.50 19.24 -11.20
C ALA A 31 0.80 20.53 -10.42
N ILE A 32 1.01 21.66 -11.13
CA ILE A 32 1.22 22.97 -10.50
C ILE A 32 -0.03 23.40 -9.74
N ALA A 33 -1.20 23.34 -10.37
CA ALA A 33 -2.47 23.68 -9.73
C ALA A 33 -2.72 22.83 -8.47
N GLY A 34 -2.46 21.50 -8.54
CA GLY A 34 -2.58 20.62 -7.38
C GLY A 34 -1.63 20.98 -6.24
N LEU A 35 -0.42 21.48 -6.55
CA LEU A 35 0.57 21.85 -5.53
C LEU A 35 0.32 23.23 -4.92
N GLU A 36 -0.19 24.17 -5.69
CA GLU A 36 -0.29 25.61 -5.31
C GLU A 36 -1.71 26.03 -4.93
N GLU A 37 -2.73 25.42 -5.53
CA GLU A 37 -4.11 25.91 -5.43
C GLU A 37 -5.07 24.97 -4.72
N ASP A 38 -4.91 23.64 -4.86
CA ASP A 38 -5.86 22.63 -4.33
C ASP A 38 -5.41 22.04 -2.99
N GLN A 39 -5.12 22.87 -2.01
CA GLN A 39 -4.75 22.40 -0.67
C GLN A 39 -5.92 21.73 0.06
N VAL A 40 -7.16 22.11 -0.25
CA VAL A 40 -8.37 21.52 0.34
C VAL A 40 -8.57 20.11 -0.17
N GLY A 41 -8.45 19.87 -1.47
CA GLY A 41 -8.55 18.54 -2.06
C GLY A 41 -7.45 17.60 -1.58
N ILE A 42 -6.21 18.09 -1.50
CA ILE A 42 -5.08 17.32 -0.95
C ILE A 42 -5.37 16.89 0.49
N GLU A 43 -5.85 17.79 1.35
CA GLU A 43 -6.17 17.46 2.75
C GLU A 43 -7.33 16.45 2.85
N GLN A 44 -8.37 16.56 2.01
CA GLN A 44 -9.46 15.59 1.94
C GLN A 44 -8.95 14.20 1.59
N TYR A 45 -8.09 14.07 0.58
CA TYR A 45 -7.47 12.79 0.21
C TYR A 45 -6.57 12.26 1.33
N ARG A 46 -5.79 13.13 1.96
CA ARG A 46 -4.91 12.75 3.08
C ARG A 46 -5.74 12.16 4.23
N GLN A 47 -6.84 12.78 4.60
CA GLN A 47 -7.74 12.30 5.65
C GLN A 47 -8.43 10.98 5.23
N MET A 48 -8.92 10.90 4.00
CA MET A 48 -9.55 9.68 3.50
C MET A 48 -8.59 8.48 3.57
N TYR A 49 -7.35 8.63 3.11
CA TYR A 49 -6.37 7.54 3.17
C TYR A 49 -5.94 7.23 4.60
N LYS A 50 -5.84 8.23 5.47
CA LYS A 50 -5.57 7.99 6.89
C LYS A 50 -6.64 7.12 7.53
N VAL A 51 -7.91 7.45 7.34
CA VAL A 51 -9.03 6.66 7.87
C VAL A 51 -8.99 5.24 7.32
N ARG A 52 -8.79 5.06 6.01
CA ARG A 52 -8.71 3.73 5.39
C ARG A 52 -7.53 2.90 5.91
N LEU A 53 -6.36 3.53 6.13
CA LEU A 53 -5.19 2.87 6.72
C LEU A 53 -5.50 2.42 8.16
N ASP A 54 -6.02 3.31 8.99
CA ASP A 54 -6.35 3.01 10.38
C ASP A 54 -7.40 1.89 10.47
N THR A 55 -8.42 1.92 9.59
CA THR A 55 -9.45 0.87 9.53
C THR A 55 -8.85 -0.48 9.14
N LEU A 56 -8.06 -0.55 8.06
CA LEU A 56 -7.43 -1.81 7.65
C LEU A 56 -6.49 -2.36 8.70
N ILE A 57 -5.70 -1.48 9.34
CA ILE A 57 -4.79 -1.87 10.42
C ILE A 57 -5.58 -2.47 11.59
N GLY A 58 -6.67 -1.84 11.99
CA GLY A 58 -7.55 -2.37 13.04
C GLY A 58 -8.10 -3.75 12.68
N ILE A 59 -8.71 -3.90 11.50
CA ILE A 59 -9.30 -5.15 11.04
C ILE A 59 -8.28 -6.29 11.04
N LEU A 60 -7.12 -6.10 10.42
CA LEU A 60 -6.13 -7.16 10.26
C LEU A 60 -5.42 -7.49 11.59
N SER A 61 -5.17 -6.50 12.43
CA SER A 61 -4.61 -6.72 13.76
C SER A 61 -5.56 -7.50 14.67
N ASP A 62 -6.86 -7.17 14.65
CA ASP A 62 -7.89 -7.93 15.37
C ASP A 62 -7.97 -9.39 14.91
N CYS A 63 -7.64 -9.66 13.64
CA CYS A 63 -7.58 -11.00 13.05
C CYS A 63 -6.22 -11.70 13.23
N GLY A 64 -5.32 -11.16 14.05
CA GLY A 64 -4.06 -11.76 14.40
C GLY A 64 -2.88 -11.45 13.47
N MET A 65 -3.06 -10.63 12.44
CA MET A 65 -1.96 -10.18 11.60
C MET A 65 -1.01 -9.23 12.35
N ARG A 66 0.29 -9.35 12.11
CA ARG A 66 1.32 -8.50 12.70
C ARG A 66 1.77 -7.43 11.73
N LEU A 67 1.58 -6.17 12.10
CA LEU A 67 2.03 -5.05 11.29
C LEU A 67 3.57 -4.97 11.31
N ALA A 68 4.21 -5.08 10.15
CA ALA A 68 5.67 -5.04 10.03
C ALA A 68 6.23 -3.62 10.21
N ALA A 69 5.48 -2.60 9.77
CA ALA A 69 5.87 -1.21 9.91
C ALA A 69 4.64 -0.30 9.97
N GLN A 70 4.63 0.67 10.89
CA GLN A 70 3.58 1.68 10.96
C GLN A 70 3.68 2.63 9.76
N PRO A 71 2.67 2.72 8.87
CA PRO A 71 2.71 3.63 7.75
C PRO A 71 2.62 5.09 8.23
N ARG A 72 3.46 5.96 7.67
CA ARG A 72 3.45 7.41 7.95
C ARG A 72 2.89 8.22 6.79
N ALA A 73 2.77 7.62 5.63
CA ALA A 73 2.27 8.23 4.40
C ALA A 73 1.86 7.16 3.39
N GLY A 74 1.24 7.60 2.29
CA GLY A 74 0.84 6.73 1.20
C GLY A 74 -0.45 5.97 1.49
N PHE A 75 -0.63 4.84 0.80
CA PHE A 75 -1.85 4.04 0.82
C PHE A 75 -1.55 2.53 0.91
N TYR A 76 -0.41 2.18 1.47
CA TYR A 76 0.01 0.80 1.68
C TYR A 76 0.22 0.48 3.16
N THR A 77 -0.13 -0.74 3.54
CA THR A 77 0.26 -1.37 4.81
C THR A 77 1.19 -2.53 4.52
N LEU A 78 2.18 -2.76 5.38
CA LEU A 78 3.12 -3.87 5.27
C LEU A 78 2.97 -4.76 6.50
N TRP A 79 2.80 -6.05 6.27
CA TRP A 79 2.51 -7.05 7.30
C TRP A 79 3.56 -8.15 7.29
N GLU A 80 3.93 -8.66 8.46
CA GLU A 80 4.71 -9.89 8.54
C GLU A 80 3.94 -11.03 7.89
N ALA A 81 4.61 -11.85 7.10
CA ALA A 81 3.98 -13.03 6.53
C ALA A 81 3.81 -14.10 7.61
N PRO A 82 2.59 -14.63 7.82
CA PRO A 82 2.38 -15.73 8.76
C PRO A 82 3.14 -16.99 8.33
N THR A 83 3.61 -17.76 9.30
CA THR A 83 4.22 -19.08 9.06
C THR A 83 3.18 -20.21 8.97
N ARG A 84 1.94 -19.93 9.41
CA ARG A 84 0.80 -20.86 9.28
C ARG A 84 -0.47 -20.10 8.92
N ALA A 85 -1.28 -20.70 8.04
CA ALA A 85 -2.63 -20.25 7.76
C ALA A 85 -3.47 -21.43 7.23
N PHE A 86 -4.78 -21.35 7.36
CA PHE A 86 -5.74 -22.39 6.92
C PHE A 86 -5.39 -23.79 7.46
N GLY A 87 -4.87 -23.88 8.68
CA GLY A 87 -4.44 -25.12 9.32
C GLY A 87 -3.16 -25.75 8.75
N GLN A 88 -2.42 -25.06 7.88
CA GLN A 88 -1.23 -25.56 7.20
C GLN A 88 -0.01 -24.68 7.50
N SER A 89 1.19 -25.30 7.54
CA SER A 89 2.45 -24.55 7.55
C SER A 89 2.75 -24.00 6.16
N LEU A 90 3.30 -22.80 6.11
CA LEU A 90 3.64 -22.09 4.88
C LEU A 90 5.15 -21.92 4.80
N ALA A 91 5.73 -22.20 3.64
CA ALA A 91 7.16 -22.08 3.44
C ALA A 91 7.61 -20.64 3.10
N SER A 92 6.69 -19.80 2.59
CA SER A 92 7.01 -18.45 2.14
C SER A 92 5.82 -17.49 2.23
N SER A 93 6.12 -16.20 2.14
CA SER A 93 5.11 -15.15 1.97
C SER A 93 4.31 -15.29 0.67
N GLU A 94 4.92 -15.86 -0.36
CA GLU A 94 4.27 -16.17 -1.63
C GLU A 94 3.17 -17.21 -1.44
N ASP A 95 3.46 -18.31 -0.71
CA ASP A 95 2.46 -19.35 -0.41
C ASP A 95 1.27 -18.79 0.35
N PHE A 96 1.54 -17.93 1.35
CA PHE A 96 0.47 -17.22 2.06
C PHE A 96 -0.40 -16.38 1.13
N ASN A 97 0.23 -15.58 0.27
CA ASN A 97 -0.49 -14.70 -0.65
C ASN A 97 -1.37 -15.48 -1.62
N PHE A 98 -0.85 -16.56 -2.22
CA PHE A 98 -1.63 -17.41 -3.11
C PHE A 98 -2.75 -18.17 -2.39
N ALA A 99 -2.51 -18.63 -1.17
CA ALA A 99 -3.56 -19.26 -0.36
C ALA A 99 -4.70 -18.26 -0.04
N MET A 100 -4.37 -17.01 0.28
CA MET A 100 -5.37 -15.95 0.51
C MET A 100 -6.18 -15.65 -0.76
N ILE A 101 -5.52 -15.54 -1.91
CA ILE A 101 -6.20 -15.30 -3.20
C ILE A 101 -7.15 -16.46 -3.52
N ASP A 102 -6.66 -17.69 -3.46
CA ASP A 102 -7.41 -18.88 -3.85
C ASP A 102 -8.62 -19.14 -2.94
N LYS A 103 -8.43 -19.03 -1.63
CA LYS A 103 -9.46 -19.40 -0.65
C LYS A 103 -10.39 -18.27 -0.25
N THR A 104 -9.97 -17.01 -0.39
CA THR A 104 -10.75 -15.88 0.11
C THR A 104 -10.96 -14.76 -0.91
N GLY A 105 -10.20 -14.74 -2.00
CA GLY A 105 -10.20 -13.66 -2.98
C GLY A 105 -9.46 -12.40 -2.52
N VAL A 106 -8.80 -12.40 -1.36
CA VAL A 106 -8.02 -11.25 -0.89
C VAL A 106 -6.67 -11.24 -1.58
N VAL A 107 -6.39 -10.18 -2.32
CA VAL A 107 -5.18 -10.02 -3.12
C VAL A 107 -4.20 -9.10 -2.41
N GLY A 108 -3.01 -9.62 -2.09
CA GLY A 108 -1.86 -8.85 -1.61
C GLY A 108 -0.71 -8.89 -2.60
N VAL A 109 0.39 -8.26 -2.22
CA VAL A 109 1.68 -8.37 -2.93
C VAL A 109 2.72 -8.90 -1.94
N HIS A 110 3.29 -10.05 -2.23
CA HIS A 110 4.30 -10.66 -1.37
C HIS A 110 5.69 -10.07 -1.62
N PHE A 111 6.46 -9.98 -0.55
CA PHE A 111 7.88 -9.66 -0.51
C PHE A 111 8.55 -10.67 0.43
N PRO A 112 9.88 -10.83 0.42
CA PRO A 112 10.54 -11.70 1.37
C PRO A 112 10.12 -11.40 2.83
N GLY A 113 9.41 -12.35 3.46
CA GLY A 113 8.92 -12.25 4.82
C GLY A 113 7.72 -11.32 5.07
N CYS A 114 7.19 -10.66 4.04
CA CYS A 114 6.12 -9.67 4.21
C CYS A 114 5.02 -9.77 3.15
N ILE A 115 3.84 -9.25 3.50
CA ILE A 115 2.72 -9.02 2.57
C ILE A 115 2.34 -7.54 2.62
N ARG A 116 2.12 -6.94 1.46
CA ARG A 116 1.63 -5.57 1.32
C ARG A 116 0.17 -5.56 0.87
N TYR A 117 -0.65 -4.79 1.55
CA TYR A 117 -2.02 -4.48 1.13
C TYR A 117 -2.18 -3.00 0.85
N ALA A 118 -3.04 -2.66 -0.13
CA ALA A 118 -3.37 -1.28 -0.51
C ALA A 118 -4.76 -0.89 0.00
N VAL A 119 -4.94 0.38 0.38
CA VAL A 119 -6.22 0.93 0.82
C VAL A 119 -6.86 1.83 -0.25
N CYS A 120 -6.69 1.50 -1.54
CA CYS A 120 -7.27 2.26 -2.65
C CYS A 120 -8.79 2.14 -2.74
N ALA A 121 -9.35 1.02 -2.29
CA ALA A 121 -10.79 0.80 -2.21
C ALA A 121 -11.40 1.36 -0.92
N ASP A 122 -12.72 1.35 -0.81
CA ASP A 122 -13.43 1.68 0.42
C ASP A 122 -13.34 0.51 1.41
N ILE A 123 -12.40 0.61 2.34
CA ILE A 123 -12.12 -0.44 3.32
C ILE A 123 -13.29 -0.65 4.28
N ALA A 124 -14.01 0.42 4.65
CA ALA A 124 -15.15 0.30 5.56
C ALA A 124 -16.28 -0.52 4.93
N ALA A 125 -16.53 -0.34 3.64
CA ALA A 125 -17.53 -1.14 2.91
C ALA A 125 -17.14 -2.61 2.75
N MET A 126 -15.86 -2.95 2.93
CA MET A 126 -15.32 -4.30 2.79
C MET A 126 -15.05 -4.99 4.15
N GLU A 127 -15.29 -4.32 5.27
CA GLU A 127 -14.87 -4.78 6.60
C GLU A 127 -15.32 -6.21 6.92
N ASP A 128 -16.61 -6.52 6.76
CA ASP A 128 -17.16 -7.84 7.06
C ASP A 128 -16.50 -8.96 6.22
N GLY A 129 -16.28 -8.67 4.93
CA GLY A 129 -15.60 -9.59 4.03
C GLY A 129 -14.14 -9.83 4.43
N LEU A 130 -13.43 -8.77 4.77
CA LEU A 130 -12.04 -8.84 5.23
C LEU A 130 -11.94 -9.60 6.56
N ARG A 131 -12.75 -9.27 7.55
CA ARG A 131 -12.78 -10.00 8.84
C ARG A 131 -13.04 -11.48 8.62
N LYS A 132 -14.03 -11.84 7.82
CA LYS A 132 -14.34 -13.24 7.49
C LYS A 132 -13.17 -13.94 6.82
N ALA A 133 -12.52 -13.31 5.85
CA ALA A 133 -11.39 -13.86 5.12
C ALA A 133 -10.21 -14.18 6.05
N PHE A 134 -9.84 -13.25 6.92
CA PHE A 134 -8.71 -13.43 7.84
C PHE A 134 -9.06 -14.34 9.03
N GLN A 135 -10.31 -14.39 9.48
CA GLN A 135 -10.76 -15.38 10.47
C GLN A 135 -10.69 -16.80 9.92
N VAL A 136 -11.08 -17.01 8.64
CA VAL A 136 -10.96 -18.33 7.98
C VAL A 136 -9.50 -18.68 7.73
N ALA A 137 -8.65 -17.69 7.48
CA ALA A 137 -7.22 -17.90 7.32
C ALA A 137 -6.57 -18.43 8.61
N ASP A 138 -7.05 -18.03 9.79
CA ASP A 138 -6.57 -18.47 11.11
C ASP A 138 -5.02 -18.40 11.19
N VAL A 139 -4.50 -17.19 11.03
CA VAL A 139 -3.06 -16.94 10.88
C VAL A 139 -2.30 -17.16 12.17
N ALA A 140 -1.10 -17.76 12.08
CA ALA A 140 -0.19 -17.94 13.20
C ALA A 140 1.28 -17.68 12.80
N TYR A 141 2.10 -17.39 13.81
CA TYR A 141 3.52 -17.07 13.70
C TYR A 141 4.30 -17.96 14.68
N GLU A 142 5.31 -18.64 14.19
CA GLU A 142 6.25 -19.44 14.98
C GLU A 142 7.54 -18.67 15.22
#